data_be063fc4a59090d9884680b92692ab15
#
_entry.id   be063fc4a59090d9884680b92692ab15
#
_cell.length_a   1.000
_cell.length_b   1.000
_cell.length_c   1.000
_cell.angle_alpha   90.00
_cell.angle_beta   90.00
_cell.angle_gamma   90.00
#
_symmetry.space_group_name_H-M   'P 1'
#
loop_
_entity.id
_entity.type
_entity.pdbx_description
1 polymer ?
#
loop_
_entity_poly.entity_id
_entity_poly.type
_entity_poly.pdbx_seq_one_letter_code
_entity_poly.pdbx_strand_id
1 'polypeptide(L)'
;MFQNLTEKLEKSFKLLKGHGRINEINIAQTLKEVRRALIDSDVAYKTAKEFIDRVKEKAMGQEVLTALKPGQLMVKIVRDELAVLMGDKASEINIDKKLTIILIAGLQGSGKTTFSAKLANYLRKKKNLSPLLVACD
;
A
#
# COMPACT_ATOMS: atom_id res chain seq x y z
N MET A 1 -10.38 -8.10 -4.54
CA MET A 1 -9.67 -6.92 -5.09
C MET A 1 -8.16 -7.01 -4.91
N PHE A 2 -7.63 -7.08 -3.69
CA PHE A 2 -6.18 -7.09 -3.45
C PHE A 2 -5.43 -8.33 -3.94
N GLN A 3 -6.06 -9.52 -4.01
CA GLN A 3 -5.43 -10.72 -4.55
C GLN A 3 -4.98 -10.53 -6.01
N ASN A 4 -5.81 -9.91 -6.84
CA ASN A 4 -5.49 -9.65 -8.24
C ASN A 4 -4.30 -8.67 -8.39
N LEU A 5 -4.23 -7.62 -7.55
CA LEU A 5 -3.09 -6.69 -7.54
C LEU A 5 -1.81 -7.40 -7.08
N THR A 6 -1.88 -8.18 -6.00
CA THR A 6 -0.73 -8.95 -5.48
C THR A 6 -0.18 -9.90 -6.54
N GLU A 7 -1.03 -10.70 -7.18
CA GLU A 7 -0.64 -11.64 -8.23
C GLU A 7 0.02 -10.94 -9.44
N LYS A 8 -0.55 -9.80 -9.86
CA LYS A 8 0.02 -9.00 -10.97
C LYS A 8 1.38 -8.42 -10.60
N LEU A 9 1.53 -7.90 -9.39
CA LEU A 9 2.82 -7.39 -8.91
C LEU A 9 3.86 -8.50 -8.75
N GLU A 10 3.48 -9.65 -8.19
CA GLU A 10 4.38 -10.81 -8.07
C GLU A 10 4.85 -11.31 -9.43
N LYS A 11 3.97 -11.37 -10.43
CA LYS A 11 4.30 -11.75 -11.80
C LYS A 11 5.31 -10.78 -12.41
N SER A 12 5.08 -9.49 -12.28
CA SER A 12 6.00 -8.45 -12.78
C SER A 12 7.37 -8.52 -12.12
N PHE A 13 7.42 -8.80 -10.82
CA PHE A 13 8.69 -8.95 -10.09
C PHE A 13 9.39 -10.28 -10.34
N LYS A 14 8.66 -11.36 -10.67
CA LYS A 14 9.26 -12.65 -11.01
C LYS A 14 10.11 -12.55 -12.27
N LEU A 15 9.69 -11.74 -13.23
CA LEU A 15 10.49 -11.44 -14.43
C LEU A 15 11.82 -10.76 -14.08
N LEU A 16 11.81 -9.80 -13.14
CA LEU A 16 13.04 -9.13 -12.68
C LEU A 16 13.98 -10.07 -11.90
N LYS A 17 13.44 -10.98 -11.10
CA LYS A 17 14.26 -11.94 -10.32
C LYS A 17 15.02 -12.93 -11.21
N GLY A 18 14.53 -13.20 -12.42
CA GLY A 18 15.16 -14.12 -13.38
C GLY A 18 16.31 -13.50 -14.18
N HIS A 19 16.47 -12.16 -14.15
CA HIS A 19 17.55 -11.48 -14.87
C HIS A 19 18.73 -11.22 -13.94
N GLY A 20 19.88 -11.81 -14.20
CA GLY A 20 21.11 -11.66 -13.41
C GLY A 20 21.69 -10.24 -13.43
N ARG A 21 21.29 -9.40 -14.38
CA ARG A 21 21.59 -7.97 -14.45
C ARG A 21 20.34 -7.18 -14.77
N ILE A 22 20.06 -6.19 -13.96
CA ILE A 22 19.01 -5.21 -14.23
C ILE A 22 19.62 -4.06 -15.05
N ASN A 23 18.95 -3.69 -16.12
CA ASN A 23 19.25 -2.53 -16.94
C ASN A 23 18.03 -1.58 -16.96
N GLU A 24 18.23 -0.36 -17.44
CA GLU A 24 17.17 0.65 -17.53
C GLU A 24 15.94 0.18 -18.32
N ILE A 25 16.14 -0.66 -19.34
CA ILE A 25 15.05 -1.19 -20.20
C ILE A 25 14.18 -2.14 -19.39
N ASN A 26 14.79 -3.05 -18.63
CA ASN A 26 14.06 -4.02 -17.78
C ASN A 26 13.30 -3.31 -16.65
N ILE A 27 13.89 -2.27 -16.06
CA ILE A 27 13.22 -1.42 -15.06
C ILE A 27 12.00 -0.74 -15.68
N ALA A 28 12.16 -0.09 -16.83
CA ALA A 28 11.08 0.65 -17.50
C ALA A 28 9.92 -0.28 -17.87
N GLN A 29 10.20 -1.49 -18.36
CA GLN A 29 9.18 -2.47 -18.70
C GLN A 29 8.41 -2.93 -17.45
N THR A 30 9.11 -3.27 -16.39
CA THR A 30 8.47 -3.68 -15.11
C THR A 30 7.63 -2.57 -14.52
N LEU A 31 8.12 -1.33 -14.52
CA LEU A 31 7.37 -0.19 -14.01
C LEU A 31 6.11 0.10 -14.84
N LYS A 32 6.14 -0.16 -16.14
CA LYS A 32 4.95 -0.08 -17.00
C LYS A 32 3.88 -1.11 -16.57
N GLU A 33 4.28 -2.33 -16.27
CA GLU A 33 3.38 -3.38 -15.78
C GLU A 33 2.83 -3.05 -14.39
N VAL A 34 3.67 -2.58 -13.48
CA VAL A 34 3.25 -2.14 -12.14
C VAL A 34 2.23 -1.00 -12.23
N ARG A 35 2.47 0.01 -13.10
CA ARG A 35 1.50 1.09 -13.33
C ARG A 35 0.17 0.56 -13.84
N ARG A 36 0.20 -0.37 -14.78
CA ARG A 36 -1.02 -0.98 -15.31
C ARG A 36 -1.78 -1.74 -14.23
N ALA A 37 -1.08 -2.51 -13.38
CA ALA A 37 -1.70 -3.23 -12.29
C ALA A 37 -2.38 -2.29 -11.26
N LEU A 38 -1.77 -1.13 -10.97
CA LEU A 38 -2.35 -0.10 -10.11
C LEU A 38 -3.63 0.50 -10.71
N ILE A 39 -3.60 0.86 -12.01
CA ILE A 39 -4.77 1.43 -12.72
C ILE A 39 -5.89 0.40 -12.81
N ASP A 40 -5.57 -0.85 -13.14
CA ASP A 40 -6.54 -1.97 -13.17
C ASP A 40 -7.17 -2.26 -11.78
N SER A 41 -6.58 -1.73 -10.71
CA SER A 41 -7.05 -1.83 -9.32
C SER A 41 -7.70 -0.52 -8.82
N ASP A 42 -8.20 0.31 -9.74
CA ASP A 42 -8.91 1.57 -9.48
C ASP A 42 -8.06 2.67 -8.83
N VAL A 43 -6.73 2.58 -8.89
CA VAL A 43 -5.86 3.67 -8.47
C VAL A 43 -5.93 4.81 -9.49
N ALA A 44 -6.16 6.04 -9.02
CA ALA A 44 -6.21 7.21 -9.88
C ALA A 44 -4.93 7.36 -10.71
N TYR A 45 -5.07 7.66 -12.00
CA TYR A 45 -3.95 7.75 -12.95
C TYR A 45 -2.83 8.69 -12.47
N LYS A 46 -3.18 9.84 -11.90
CA LYS A 46 -2.21 10.82 -11.37
C LYS A 46 -1.38 10.19 -10.25
N THR A 47 -2.02 9.53 -9.30
CA THR A 47 -1.38 8.85 -8.17
C THR A 47 -0.48 7.72 -8.64
N ALA A 48 -0.96 6.89 -9.58
CA ALA A 48 -0.17 5.81 -10.16
C ALA A 48 1.06 6.35 -10.91
N LYS A 49 0.92 7.45 -11.64
CA LYS A 49 2.03 8.11 -12.34
C LYS A 49 3.08 8.62 -11.36
N GLU A 50 2.69 9.40 -10.36
CA GLU A 50 3.58 9.97 -9.35
C GLU A 50 4.33 8.87 -8.57
N PHE A 51 3.64 7.77 -8.26
CA PHE A 51 4.25 6.59 -7.65
C PHE A 51 5.34 5.99 -8.55
N ILE A 52 5.03 5.76 -9.83
CA ILE A 52 5.99 5.18 -10.78
C ILE A 52 7.20 6.09 -10.98
N ASP A 53 7.00 7.40 -11.04
CA ASP A 53 8.09 8.37 -11.21
C ASP A 53 9.05 8.31 -10.02
N ARG A 54 8.55 8.25 -8.77
CA ARG A 54 9.37 8.08 -7.56
C ARG A 54 10.12 6.74 -7.52
N VAL A 55 9.42 5.65 -7.86
CA VAL A 55 10.06 4.32 -7.91
C VAL A 55 11.15 4.30 -8.98
N LYS A 56 10.90 4.90 -10.15
CA LYS A 56 11.88 4.98 -11.23
C LYS A 56 13.14 5.74 -10.81
N GLU A 57 12.98 6.89 -10.18
CA GLU A 57 14.11 7.69 -9.67
C GLU A 57 15.01 6.88 -8.71
N LYS A 58 14.39 6.18 -7.73
CA LYS A 58 15.12 5.34 -6.79
C LYS A 58 15.73 4.10 -7.45
N ALA A 59 15.03 3.51 -8.40
CA ALA A 59 15.48 2.30 -9.10
C ALA A 59 16.64 2.55 -10.06
N MET A 60 16.76 3.75 -10.61
CA MET A 60 17.85 4.15 -11.51
C MET A 60 19.11 4.62 -10.75
N GLY A 61 19.06 4.65 -9.42
CA GLY A 61 20.24 4.93 -8.59
C GLY A 61 21.34 3.87 -8.76
N GLN A 62 22.60 4.30 -8.64
CA GLN A 62 23.76 3.42 -8.78
C GLN A 62 23.72 2.20 -7.84
N GLU A 63 23.15 2.35 -6.66
CA GLU A 63 23.02 1.26 -5.68
C GLU A 63 22.20 0.08 -6.21
N VAL A 64 21.18 0.33 -7.03
CA VAL A 64 20.35 -0.73 -7.63
C VAL A 64 21.07 -1.41 -8.78
N LEU A 65 21.73 -0.63 -9.63
CA LEU A 65 22.41 -1.13 -10.84
C LEU A 65 23.65 -1.98 -10.49
N THR A 66 24.29 -1.69 -9.35
CA THR A 66 25.49 -2.39 -8.87
C THR A 66 25.21 -3.45 -7.80
N ALA A 67 23.98 -3.57 -7.33
CA ALA A 67 23.63 -4.50 -6.27
C ALA A 67 23.81 -5.98 -6.67
N LEU A 68 24.29 -6.81 -5.72
CA LEU A 68 24.39 -8.26 -5.92
C LEU A 68 23.03 -8.94 -6.20
N LYS A 69 21.92 -8.34 -5.70
CA LYS A 69 20.54 -8.84 -5.88
C LYS A 69 19.60 -7.71 -6.30
N PRO A 70 19.75 -7.17 -7.50
CA PRO A 70 19.02 -5.96 -7.90
C PRO A 70 17.48 -6.17 -7.93
N GLY A 71 17.00 -7.36 -8.28
CA GLY A 71 15.58 -7.69 -8.25
C GLY A 71 14.95 -7.65 -6.85
N GLN A 72 15.70 -8.01 -5.81
CA GLN A 72 15.21 -7.91 -4.42
C GLN A 72 15.19 -6.46 -3.95
N LEU A 73 16.17 -5.67 -4.37
CA LEU A 73 16.21 -4.23 -4.04
C LEU A 73 15.05 -3.49 -4.72
N MET A 74 14.71 -3.82 -5.97
CA MET A 74 13.51 -3.28 -6.65
C MET A 74 12.23 -3.60 -5.89
N VAL A 75 12.04 -4.84 -5.43
CA VAL A 75 10.86 -5.22 -4.63
C VAL A 75 10.80 -4.39 -3.35
N LYS A 76 11.94 -4.18 -2.69
CA LYS A 76 12.03 -3.33 -1.49
C LYS A 76 11.62 -1.90 -1.79
N ILE A 77 12.17 -1.29 -2.86
CA ILE A 77 11.85 0.09 -3.26
C ILE A 77 10.33 0.24 -3.50
N VAL A 78 9.73 -0.67 -4.27
CA VAL A 78 8.28 -0.62 -4.55
C VAL A 78 7.47 -0.78 -3.27
N ARG A 79 7.84 -1.69 -2.37
CA ARG A 79 7.18 -1.88 -1.09
C ARG A 79 7.25 -0.60 -0.23
N ASP A 80 8.43 -0.01 -0.13
CA ASP A 80 8.65 1.17 0.69
C ASP A 80 7.88 2.38 0.12
N GLU A 81 7.83 2.53 -1.22
CA GLU A 81 7.01 3.57 -1.87
C GLU A 81 5.50 3.32 -1.73
N LEU A 82 5.05 2.05 -1.71
CA LEU A 82 3.65 1.72 -1.41
C LEU A 82 3.30 2.09 0.04
N ALA A 83 4.20 1.86 0.99
CA ALA A 83 4.00 2.25 2.38
C ALA A 83 3.87 3.78 2.51
N VAL A 84 4.71 4.55 1.82
CA VAL A 84 4.61 6.02 1.75
C VAL A 84 3.27 6.45 1.15
N LEU A 85 2.84 5.81 0.06
CA LEU A 85 1.55 6.09 -0.59
C LEU A 85 0.36 5.83 0.34
N MET A 86 0.47 4.82 1.21
CA MET A 86 -0.55 4.46 2.21
C MET A 86 -0.50 5.31 3.48
N GLY A 87 0.45 6.26 3.58
CA GLY A 87 0.53 7.22 4.65
C GLY A 87 1.72 7.06 5.62
N ASP A 88 2.59 6.08 5.43
CA ASP A 88 3.87 5.81 6.13
C ASP A 88 3.81 5.83 7.67
N LYS A 89 3.08 6.78 8.26
CA LYS A 89 2.95 6.95 9.72
C LYS A 89 1.54 6.67 10.19
N ALA A 90 1.43 5.98 11.31
CA ALA A 90 0.15 5.82 11.99
C ALA A 90 -0.35 7.19 12.46
N SER A 91 -1.55 7.57 12.03
CA SER A 91 -2.23 8.77 12.53
C SER A 91 -3.02 8.43 13.78
N GLU A 92 -2.96 9.29 14.78
CA GLU A 92 -3.82 9.15 15.96
C GLU A 92 -5.27 9.54 15.62
N ILE A 93 -6.20 8.84 16.26
CA ILE A 93 -7.62 9.19 16.14
C ILE A 93 -7.87 10.41 17.00
N ASN A 94 -8.42 11.47 16.41
CA ASN A 94 -8.82 12.68 17.16
C ASN A 94 -10.08 12.38 17.97
N ILE A 95 -9.92 12.30 19.30
CA ILE A 95 -10.95 11.99 20.28
C ILE A 95 -11.05 13.06 21.40
N ASP A 96 -10.57 14.28 21.12
CA ASP A 96 -10.45 15.35 22.13
C ASP A 96 -11.79 16.00 22.51
N LYS A 97 -12.90 15.59 21.89
CA LYS A 97 -14.24 16.12 22.15
C LYS A 97 -14.99 15.27 23.18
N LYS A 98 -15.88 15.90 23.95
CA LYS A 98 -16.79 15.21 24.90
C LYS A 98 -17.57 14.06 24.25
N LEU A 99 -17.95 14.22 22.98
CA LEU A 99 -18.60 13.21 22.16
C LEU A 99 -17.88 13.16 20.81
N THR A 100 -17.35 12.00 20.47
CA THR A 100 -16.74 11.73 19.17
C THR A 100 -17.57 10.66 18.46
N ILE A 101 -18.06 10.95 17.25
CA ILE A 101 -18.79 10.02 16.40
C ILE A 101 -17.87 9.55 15.31
N ILE A 102 -17.69 8.24 15.19
CA ILE A 102 -16.86 7.60 14.17
C ILE A 102 -17.77 6.77 13.26
N LEU A 103 -17.89 7.16 12.00
CA LEU A 103 -18.62 6.42 10.98
C LEU A 103 -17.69 5.44 10.27
N ILE A 104 -18.03 4.14 10.30
CA ILE A 104 -17.33 3.09 9.58
C ILE A 104 -18.16 2.73 8.35
N ALA A 105 -17.70 3.10 7.17
CA ALA A 105 -18.35 2.83 5.90
C ALA A 105 -17.51 1.88 5.03
N GLY A 106 -18.18 1.09 4.18
CA GLY A 106 -17.52 0.17 3.25
C GLY A 106 -18.51 -0.83 2.64
N LEU A 107 -18.05 -1.58 1.65
CA LEU A 107 -18.84 -2.61 0.98
C LEU A 107 -19.15 -3.79 1.90
N GLN A 108 -20.16 -4.58 1.55
CA GLN A 108 -20.47 -5.81 2.25
C GLN A 108 -19.24 -6.75 2.29
N GLY A 109 -18.98 -7.39 3.42
CA GLY A 109 -17.82 -8.27 3.59
C GLY A 109 -16.48 -7.56 3.74
N SER A 110 -16.42 -6.22 3.74
CA SER A 110 -15.17 -5.45 3.89
C SER A 110 -14.58 -5.45 5.31
N GLY A 111 -15.24 -6.09 6.27
CA GLY A 111 -14.76 -6.21 7.64
C GLY A 111 -15.17 -5.07 8.59
N LYS A 112 -16.17 -4.23 8.23
CA LYS A 112 -16.65 -3.11 9.06
C LYS A 112 -16.92 -3.52 10.51
N THR A 113 -17.73 -4.55 10.73
CA THR A 113 -18.10 -5.04 12.05
C THR A 113 -16.90 -5.51 12.87
N THR A 114 -16.02 -6.28 12.23
CA THR A 114 -14.77 -6.75 12.87
C THR A 114 -13.87 -5.58 13.24
N PHE A 115 -13.72 -4.61 12.35
CA PHE A 115 -12.93 -3.41 12.59
C PHE A 115 -13.52 -2.58 13.73
N SER A 116 -14.84 -2.35 13.73
CA SER A 116 -15.55 -1.59 14.77
C SER A 116 -15.34 -2.21 16.16
N ALA A 117 -15.45 -3.54 16.27
CA ALA A 117 -15.22 -4.25 17.53
C ALA A 117 -13.76 -4.13 17.99
N LYS A 118 -12.79 -4.25 17.08
CA LYS A 118 -11.36 -4.09 17.40
C LYS A 118 -11.04 -2.65 17.81
N LEU A 119 -11.60 -1.67 17.12
CA LEU A 119 -11.43 -0.27 17.45
C LEU A 119 -12.02 0.07 18.83
N ALA A 120 -13.23 -0.37 19.11
CA ALA A 120 -13.85 -0.20 20.43
C ALA A 120 -13.00 -0.82 21.56
N ASN A 121 -12.49 -2.04 21.35
CA ASN A 121 -11.60 -2.67 22.32
C ASN A 121 -10.28 -1.88 22.51
N TYR A 122 -9.71 -1.36 21.44
CA TYR A 122 -8.52 -0.50 21.49
C TYR A 122 -8.79 0.79 22.28
N LEU A 123 -9.88 1.50 21.98
CA LEU A 123 -10.27 2.73 22.66
C LEU A 123 -10.52 2.49 24.15
N ARG A 124 -11.17 1.38 24.50
CA ARG A 124 -11.40 1.00 25.90
C ARG A 124 -10.09 0.69 26.63
N LYS A 125 -9.22 -0.15 26.05
CA LYS A 125 -8.01 -0.64 26.74
C LYS A 125 -6.85 0.34 26.74
N LYS A 126 -6.68 1.10 25.66
CA LYS A 126 -5.50 1.96 25.46
C LYS A 126 -5.77 3.44 25.73
N LYS A 127 -7.00 3.88 25.54
CA LYS A 127 -7.38 5.29 25.73
C LYS A 127 -8.35 5.48 26.93
N ASN A 128 -8.74 4.39 27.62
CA ASN A 128 -9.64 4.37 28.76
C ASN A 128 -10.99 5.08 28.50
N LEU A 129 -11.54 4.88 27.30
CA LEU A 129 -12.80 5.44 26.85
C LEU A 129 -13.93 4.41 26.90
N SER A 130 -15.19 4.89 26.89
CA SER A 130 -16.40 4.06 26.87
C SER A 130 -17.08 4.12 25.52
N PRO A 131 -16.66 3.35 24.50
CA PRO A 131 -17.25 3.36 23.18
C PRO A 131 -18.61 2.67 23.17
N LEU A 132 -19.58 3.28 22.47
CA LEU A 132 -20.86 2.68 22.11
C LEU A 132 -20.81 2.24 20.64
N LEU A 133 -21.20 1.01 20.36
CA LEU A 133 -21.33 0.50 18.98
C LEU A 133 -22.80 0.57 18.58
N VAL A 134 -23.05 1.15 17.40
CA VAL A 134 -24.38 1.24 16.80
C VAL A 134 -24.33 0.58 15.41
N ALA A 135 -25.19 -0.39 15.18
CA ALA A 135 -25.42 -0.97 13.86
C ALA A 135 -26.51 -0.16 13.15
N CYS A 136 -26.24 0.25 11.91
CA CYS A 136 -27.16 1.02 11.08
C CYS A 136 -27.57 0.27 9.80
N ASP A 137 -27.21 -1.01 9.69
CA ASP A 137 -27.49 -1.90 8.55
C ASP A 137 -28.21 -3.18 8.98
#